data_49fc30a5c8a138ab507dccd24364640d
#
_entry.id   49fc30a5c8a138ab507dccd24364640d
#
_cell.length_a   1.000
_cell.length_b   1.000
_cell.length_c   1.000
_cell.angle_alpha   90.00
_cell.angle_beta   90.00
_cell.angle_gamma   90.00
#
_symmetry.space_group_name_H-M   'P 1'
#
loop_
_entity.id
_entity.type
_entity.pdbx_description
1 polymer ?
#
loop_
_entity_poly.entity_id
_entity_poly.type
_entity_poly.pdbx_seq_one_letter_code
_entity_poly.pdbx_strand_id
1 'polypeptide(L)'
;MVIMIKHLASFALCAAALFPTFSQAKYQPVTIDNCGVTTTWQTPPQRVVTIGQHETELLLALGLEKNIVGTAVWFGALPPSLQSAGKGLTRLAENAPGFEAVVAQRPDLVAAQYTYHVGEQGEVATRQQFAGLGINTWIAPADCVGKSLTAGSNGDGGRDKPFTLDLIYQEIDALGKIFGVTDRARALAATLRNRVAQAQHTARDALKHNAQGNVVFWFSSTRLNGDPWVAGSAGAPGWIARTLGLTNIIHTAEEWPAVSWETIARRDPDYIVVASMARRLYPADDVEQKLAFLRSDPVTREMTAVKRNRIIVVPAMSLNPSLRNVDAVEAISQRIAAFHTGS
;
A
#
# COMPACT_ATOMS: atom_id res chain seq x y z
N MET A 1 77.43 -12.43 57.56
CA MET A 1 76.56 -11.40 56.92
C MET A 1 75.87 -12.03 55.74
N VAL A 2 74.65 -12.55 55.96
CA VAL A 2 73.91 -13.39 54.99
C VAL A 2 72.76 -12.52 54.44
N ILE A 3 72.78 -12.25 53.15
CA ILE A 3 71.73 -11.48 52.44
C ILE A 3 70.63 -12.44 51.97
N MET A 4 69.41 -12.30 52.48
CA MET A 4 68.22 -13.02 52.02
C MET A 4 67.61 -12.29 50.82
N ILE A 5 67.52 -12.94 49.68
CA ILE A 5 66.81 -12.46 48.51
C ILE A 5 65.37 -12.96 48.57
N LYS A 6 64.40 -12.05 48.68
CA LYS A 6 62.96 -12.36 48.57
C LYS A 6 62.51 -12.40 47.09
N HIS A 7 62.05 -13.54 46.63
CA HIS A 7 61.35 -13.65 45.34
C HIS A 7 59.91 -13.18 45.47
N LEU A 8 59.52 -12.13 44.78
CA LEU A 8 58.12 -11.77 44.54
C LEU A 8 57.60 -12.53 43.32
N ALA A 9 56.65 -13.41 43.52
CA ALA A 9 55.88 -14.03 42.42
C ALA A 9 54.69 -13.14 42.03
N SER A 10 54.77 -12.55 40.83
CA SER A 10 53.62 -11.78 40.25
C SER A 10 52.63 -12.77 39.59
N PHE A 11 51.45 -12.89 40.18
CA PHE A 11 50.33 -13.59 39.56
C PHE A 11 49.67 -12.63 38.56
N ALA A 12 49.82 -12.92 37.26
CA ALA A 12 49.04 -12.25 36.21
C ALA A 12 47.67 -12.91 36.09
N LEU A 13 46.61 -12.18 36.51
CA LEU A 13 45.23 -12.60 36.37
C LEU A 13 44.78 -12.30 34.93
N CYS A 14 44.72 -13.30 34.03
CA CYS A 14 44.10 -13.18 32.72
C CYS A 14 42.59 -13.15 32.87
N ALA A 15 41.98 -11.96 32.82
CA ALA A 15 40.54 -11.78 32.66
C ALA A 15 40.13 -12.16 31.24
N ALA A 16 39.62 -13.35 31.03
CA ALA A 16 38.98 -13.75 29.77
C ALA A 16 37.66 -12.97 29.60
N ALA A 17 37.65 -11.97 28.76
CA ALA A 17 36.43 -11.28 28.37
C ALA A 17 35.57 -12.22 27.52
N LEU A 18 34.49 -12.72 28.12
CA LEU A 18 33.42 -13.43 27.40
C LEU A 18 32.63 -12.42 26.56
N PHE A 19 32.99 -12.25 25.30
CA PHE A 19 32.16 -11.55 24.35
C PHE A 19 31.01 -12.49 24.00
N PRO A 20 29.72 -12.05 24.18
CA PRO A 20 28.59 -12.82 23.69
C PRO A 20 28.68 -12.90 22.18
N THR A 21 28.93 -14.06 21.63
CA THR A 21 28.78 -14.34 20.21
C THR A 21 27.30 -14.33 19.91
N PHE A 22 26.79 -13.23 19.34
CA PHE A 22 25.47 -13.22 18.73
C PHE A 22 25.50 -14.20 17.56
N SER A 23 24.99 -15.39 17.78
CA SER A 23 24.72 -16.35 16.70
C SER A 23 23.66 -15.73 15.80
N GLN A 24 24.07 -15.20 14.66
CA GLN A 24 23.12 -14.84 13.61
C GLN A 24 22.40 -16.11 13.19
N ALA A 25 21.09 -16.17 13.42
CA ALA A 25 20.27 -17.30 13.01
C ALA A 25 20.48 -17.52 11.49
N LYS A 26 20.93 -18.73 11.13
CA LYS A 26 21.17 -19.10 9.73
C LYS A 26 19.84 -19.00 8.97
N TYR A 27 19.82 -18.31 7.82
CA TYR A 27 18.65 -18.25 6.95
C TYR A 27 18.17 -19.67 6.63
N GLN A 28 16.87 -19.91 6.76
CA GLN A 28 16.24 -21.19 6.42
C GLN A 28 15.54 -21.02 5.07
N PRO A 29 15.67 -21.97 4.12
CA PRO A 29 14.95 -21.91 2.86
C PRO A 29 13.45 -21.75 3.08
N VAL A 30 12.84 -20.87 2.28
CA VAL A 30 11.42 -20.54 2.36
C VAL A 30 10.74 -20.87 1.05
N THR A 31 9.66 -21.66 1.09
CA THR A 31 8.82 -21.97 -0.07
C THR A 31 7.48 -21.26 0.08
N ILE A 32 7.11 -20.45 -0.91
CA ILE A 32 5.87 -19.66 -0.90
C ILE A 32 5.18 -19.81 -2.25
N ASP A 33 3.86 -20.03 -2.24
CA ASP A 33 3.00 -19.79 -3.39
C ASP A 33 2.63 -18.32 -3.44
N ASN A 34 2.88 -17.69 -4.58
CA ASN A 34 2.54 -16.30 -4.83
C ASN A 34 1.79 -16.18 -6.14
N CYS A 35 0.49 -15.94 -6.06
CA CYS A 35 -0.37 -15.81 -7.23
C CYS A 35 -0.27 -17.02 -8.18
N GLY A 36 -0.29 -18.24 -7.63
CA GLY A 36 -0.25 -19.50 -8.38
C GLY A 36 1.15 -19.92 -8.86
N VAL A 37 2.21 -19.22 -8.46
CA VAL A 37 3.59 -19.63 -8.74
C VAL A 37 4.32 -19.91 -7.43
N THR A 38 4.70 -21.17 -7.24
CA THR A 38 5.47 -21.61 -6.08
C THR A 38 6.95 -21.38 -6.30
N THR A 39 7.59 -20.63 -5.41
CA THR A 39 9.03 -20.31 -5.46
C THR A 39 9.69 -20.72 -4.16
N THR A 40 10.86 -21.39 -4.24
CA THR A 40 11.72 -21.69 -3.09
C THR A 40 12.92 -20.77 -3.06
N TRP A 41 13.02 -19.99 -2.01
CA TRP A 41 14.11 -19.04 -1.74
C TRP A 41 15.18 -19.76 -0.90
N GLN A 42 16.35 -20.02 -1.47
CA GLN A 42 17.49 -20.64 -0.76
C GLN A 42 18.29 -19.62 0.04
N THR A 43 18.25 -18.36 -0.40
CA THR A 43 18.90 -17.20 0.23
C THR A 43 18.01 -15.98 0.05
N PRO A 44 18.12 -14.97 0.93
CA PRO A 44 17.40 -13.71 0.75
C PRO A 44 17.79 -13.01 -0.55
N PRO A 45 16.85 -12.42 -1.28
CA PRO A 45 17.15 -11.58 -2.44
C PRO A 45 18.06 -10.41 -2.07
N GLN A 46 19.04 -10.12 -2.94
CA GLN A 46 20.01 -9.06 -2.73
C GLN A 46 19.79 -7.87 -3.66
N ARG A 47 19.14 -8.10 -4.81
CA ARG A 47 18.98 -7.12 -5.87
C ARG A 47 17.54 -7.12 -6.36
N VAL A 48 16.75 -6.16 -5.87
CA VAL A 48 15.32 -6.08 -6.16
C VAL A 48 15.02 -4.91 -7.07
N VAL A 49 14.28 -5.15 -8.14
CA VAL A 49 13.57 -4.11 -8.86
C VAL A 49 12.11 -4.12 -8.42
N THR A 50 11.61 -2.98 -7.97
CA THR A 50 10.19 -2.81 -7.60
C THR A 50 9.43 -2.13 -8.74
N ILE A 51 8.27 -2.68 -9.11
CA ILE A 51 7.36 -2.13 -10.13
C ILE A 51 6.03 -1.84 -9.45
N GLY A 52 5.88 -0.61 -9.00
CA GLY A 52 4.77 -0.16 -8.15
C GLY A 52 5.28 0.47 -6.87
N GLN A 53 4.71 1.63 -6.54
CA GLN A 53 5.18 2.41 -5.39
C GLN A 53 4.90 1.69 -4.06
N HIS A 54 3.83 0.87 -3.98
CA HIS A 54 3.55 0.06 -2.81
C HIS A 54 4.70 -0.91 -2.48
N GLU A 55 5.20 -1.64 -3.48
CA GLU A 55 6.31 -2.58 -3.29
C GLU A 55 7.57 -1.88 -2.79
N THR A 56 7.85 -0.69 -3.34
CA THR A 56 8.97 0.13 -2.88
C THR A 56 8.78 0.52 -1.41
N GLU A 57 7.62 1.06 -1.07
CA GLU A 57 7.30 1.51 0.30
C GLU A 57 7.33 0.36 1.31
N LEU A 58 6.86 -0.81 0.91
CA LEU A 58 6.88 -2.00 1.77
C LEU A 58 8.31 -2.46 2.07
N LEU A 59 9.17 -2.54 1.05
CA LEU A 59 10.57 -2.89 1.27
C LEU A 59 11.31 -1.84 2.11
N LEU A 60 11.04 -0.54 1.89
CA LEU A 60 11.58 0.53 2.73
C LEU A 60 11.10 0.42 4.18
N ALA A 61 9.82 0.13 4.40
CA ALA A 61 9.25 -0.06 5.73
C ALA A 61 9.83 -1.29 6.47
N LEU A 62 10.29 -2.28 5.70
CA LEU A 62 11.02 -3.43 6.21
C LEU A 62 12.53 -3.17 6.41
N GLY A 63 13.03 -1.95 6.09
CA GLY A 63 14.44 -1.59 6.20
C GLY A 63 15.32 -2.31 5.18
N LEU A 64 14.82 -2.49 3.96
CA LEU A 64 15.47 -3.20 2.85
C LEU A 64 15.90 -2.23 1.72
N GLU A 65 16.11 -0.96 2.04
CA GLU A 65 16.51 0.06 1.07
C GLU A 65 17.76 -0.31 0.27
N LYS A 66 18.71 -1.02 0.89
CA LYS A 66 19.96 -1.46 0.25
C LYS A 66 19.76 -2.57 -0.77
N ASN A 67 18.64 -3.28 -0.70
CA ASN A 67 18.31 -4.35 -1.64
C ASN A 67 17.65 -3.79 -2.92
N ILE A 68 17.10 -2.57 -2.88
CA ILE A 68 16.40 -1.96 -4.02
C ILE A 68 17.43 -1.38 -4.99
N VAL A 69 17.56 -1.97 -6.17
CA VAL A 69 18.47 -1.52 -7.23
C VAL A 69 17.79 -0.69 -8.30
N GLY A 70 16.44 -0.67 -8.32
CA GLY A 70 15.64 0.13 -9.21
C GLY A 70 14.18 0.11 -8.82
N THR A 71 13.48 1.19 -9.15
CA THR A 71 12.03 1.31 -8.93
C THR A 71 11.35 1.95 -10.13
N ALA A 72 10.09 1.61 -10.37
CA ALA A 72 9.26 2.19 -11.42
C ALA A 72 7.79 2.23 -10.98
N VAL A 73 6.93 2.84 -11.80
CA VAL A 73 5.51 3.09 -11.52
C VAL A 73 5.38 3.95 -10.28
N TRP A 74 5.70 5.23 -10.47
CA TRP A 74 5.80 6.19 -9.36
C TRP A 74 4.70 7.27 -9.47
N PHE A 75 3.87 7.42 -8.45
CA PHE A 75 2.70 8.30 -8.49
C PHE A 75 2.81 9.54 -7.61
N GLY A 76 3.65 9.52 -6.57
CA GLY A 76 3.73 10.66 -5.66
C GLY A 76 4.86 10.57 -4.65
N ALA A 77 4.92 11.51 -3.73
CA ALA A 77 5.94 11.54 -2.68
C ALA A 77 5.82 10.33 -1.74
N LEU A 78 6.96 9.89 -1.23
CA LEU A 78 7.00 8.92 -0.12
C LEU A 78 6.40 9.53 1.14
N PRO A 79 5.77 8.71 2.01
CA PRO A 79 5.39 9.13 3.34
C PRO A 79 6.59 9.71 4.11
N PRO A 80 6.39 10.71 4.99
CA PRO A 80 7.49 11.33 5.73
C PRO A 80 8.41 10.32 6.43
N SER A 81 7.86 9.24 6.96
CA SER A 81 8.61 8.16 7.64
C SER A 81 9.55 7.39 6.72
N LEU A 82 9.31 7.38 5.41
CA LEU A 82 10.10 6.63 4.42
C LEU A 82 10.99 7.52 3.54
N GLN A 83 10.88 8.85 3.64
CA GLN A 83 11.65 9.77 2.79
C GLN A 83 13.15 9.59 2.94
N SER A 84 13.64 9.39 4.17
CA SER A 84 15.06 9.19 4.43
C SER A 84 15.58 7.89 3.79
N ALA A 85 14.84 6.78 3.99
CA ALA A 85 15.20 5.48 3.44
C ALA A 85 15.10 5.44 1.90
N GLY A 86 14.15 6.19 1.33
CA GLY A 86 13.96 6.29 -0.12
C GLY A 86 14.87 7.28 -0.82
N LYS A 87 15.77 7.98 -0.09
CA LYS A 87 16.69 8.94 -0.70
C LYS A 87 17.71 8.25 -1.61
N GLY A 88 17.75 8.68 -2.86
CA GLY A 88 18.73 8.16 -3.82
C GLY A 88 18.30 6.88 -4.54
N LEU A 89 17.06 6.42 -4.39
CA LEU A 89 16.54 5.32 -5.19
C LEU A 89 16.59 5.65 -6.69
N THR A 90 17.11 4.71 -7.48
CA THR A 90 17.15 4.82 -8.94
C THR A 90 15.76 4.57 -9.51
N ARG A 91 15.16 5.58 -10.14
CA ARG A 91 13.91 5.44 -10.89
C ARG A 91 14.21 5.02 -12.32
N LEU A 92 13.71 3.86 -12.70
CA LEU A 92 13.85 3.33 -14.06
C LEU A 92 12.85 3.97 -15.02
N ALA A 93 11.63 4.22 -14.52
CA ALA A 93 10.56 4.90 -15.25
C ALA A 93 9.52 5.46 -14.27
N GLU A 94 8.78 6.49 -14.70
CA GLU A 94 7.61 7.01 -13.97
C GLU A 94 6.37 6.12 -14.19
N ASN A 95 6.28 5.46 -15.35
CA ASN A 95 5.29 4.43 -15.68
C ASN A 95 5.94 3.04 -15.70
N ALA A 96 5.35 2.08 -16.42
CA ALA A 96 5.95 0.78 -16.63
C ALA A 96 7.34 0.91 -17.28
N PRO A 97 8.37 0.26 -16.72
CA PRO A 97 9.71 0.29 -17.29
C PRO A 97 9.80 -0.66 -18.50
N GLY A 98 10.72 -0.39 -19.42
CA GLY A 98 11.10 -1.38 -20.44
C GLY A 98 11.78 -2.60 -19.80
N PHE A 99 11.59 -3.78 -20.41
CA PHE A 99 12.17 -5.04 -19.94
C PHE A 99 13.69 -4.96 -19.80
N GLU A 100 14.36 -4.38 -20.82
CA GLU A 100 15.82 -4.23 -20.84
C GLU A 100 16.31 -3.33 -19.69
N ALA A 101 15.56 -2.29 -19.36
CA ALA A 101 15.92 -1.39 -18.25
C ALA A 101 15.86 -2.13 -16.90
N VAL A 102 14.89 -3.05 -16.73
CA VAL A 102 14.80 -3.92 -15.56
C VAL A 102 15.96 -4.91 -15.51
N VAL A 103 16.21 -5.64 -16.59
CA VAL A 103 17.26 -6.67 -16.66
C VAL A 103 18.65 -6.07 -16.52
N ALA A 104 18.88 -4.85 -17.03
CA ALA A 104 20.15 -4.13 -16.88
C ALA A 104 20.53 -3.89 -15.40
N GLN A 105 19.58 -3.87 -14.49
CA GLN A 105 19.82 -3.80 -13.05
C GLN A 105 20.33 -5.12 -12.47
N ARG A 106 20.33 -6.22 -13.25
CA ARG A 106 20.68 -7.58 -12.81
C ARG A 106 19.98 -7.97 -11.50
N PRO A 107 18.64 -7.89 -11.45
CA PRO A 107 17.89 -8.25 -10.24
C PRO A 107 17.89 -9.76 -10.05
N ASP A 108 17.75 -10.21 -8.81
CA ASP A 108 17.41 -11.57 -8.44
C ASP A 108 15.92 -11.70 -8.06
N LEU A 109 15.26 -10.55 -7.87
CA LEU A 109 13.81 -10.44 -7.65
C LEU A 109 13.25 -9.21 -8.38
N VAL A 110 12.11 -9.40 -9.06
CA VAL A 110 11.22 -8.33 -9.52
C VAL A 110 9.94 -8.41 -8.71
N ALA A 111 9.66 -7.38 -7.91
CA ALA A 111 8.45 -7.27 -7.11
C ALA A 111 7.48 -6.27 -7.75
N ALA A 112 6.29 -6.74 -8.15
CA ALA A 112 5.29 -5.96 -8.86
C ALA A 112 4.00 -5.78 -8.04
N GLN A 113 3.53 -4.54 -7.94
CA GLN A 113 2.25 -4.23 -7.29
C GLN A 113 1.06 -4.76 -8.07
N TYR A 114 1.14 -4.77 -9.40
CA TYR A 114 0.02 -5.12 -10.27
C TYR A 114 0.37 -6.32 -11.16
N THR A 115 -0.56 -7.26 -11.24
CA THR A 115 -0.47 -8.47 -12.07
C THR A 115 -0.19 -8.13 -13.54
N TYR A 116 -0.77 -7.06 -14.02
CA TYR A 116 -0.67 -6.65 -15.41
C TYR A 116 0.76 -6.34 -15.87
N HIS A 117 1.68 -5.97 -14.95
CA HIS A 117 3.08 -5.70 -15.29
C HIS A 117 3.89 -6.97 -15.56
N VAL A 118 3.69 -8.01 -14.74
CA VAL A 118 4.53 -9.22 -14.80
C VAL A 118 3.74 -10.53 -14.86
N GLY A 119 2.39 -10.45 -14.88
CA GLY A 119 1.50 -11.59 -15.06
C GLY A 119 1.40 -12.04 -16.52
N GLU A 120 0.27 -12.63 -16.88
CA GLU A 120 0.03 -13.14 -18.25
C GLU A 120 0.06 -12.04 -19.31
N GLN A 121 -0.40 -10.83 -19.01
CA GLN A 121 -0.37 -9.68 -19.91
C GLN A 121 1.05 -9.19 -20.16
N GLY A 122 1.90 -9.25 -19.13
CA GLY A 122 3.34 -8.99 -19.22
C GLY A 122 3.68 -7.65 -19.85
N GLU A 123 3.07 -6.54 -19.42
CA GLU A 123 3.39 -5.22 -19.99
C GLU A 123 4.89 -4.92 -19.95
N VAL A 124 5.56 -5.35 -18.89
CA VAL A 124 7.02 -5.30 -18.78
C VAL A 124 7.64 -6.57 -19.30
N ALA A 125 7.25 -7.72 -18.74
CA ALA A 125 7.52 -9.08 -19.21
C ALA A 125 6.72 -10.06 -18.35
N THR A 126 6.49 -11.27 -18.85
CA THR A 126 5.81 -12.31 -18.07
C THR A 126 6.74 -12.93 -17.01
N ARG A 127 6.14 -13.53 -15.97
CA ARG A 127 6.89 -14.30 -14.96
C ARG A 127 7.78 -15.39 -15.60
N GLN A 128 7.29 -16.02 -16.68
CA GLN A 128 8.06 -17.04 -17.42
C GLN A 128 9.30 -16.45 -18.09
N GLN A 129 9.20 -15.25 -18.69
CA GLN A 129 10.35 -14.57 -19.30
C GLN A 129 11.40 -14.21 -18.26
N PHE A 130 11.01 -13.70 -17.09
CA PHE A 130 11.94 -13.45 -15.98
C PHE A 130 12.58 -14.75 -15.48
N ALA A 131 11.78 -15.82 -15.28
CA ALA A 131 12.28 -17.11 -14.83
C ALA A 131 13.31 -17.71 -15.81
N GLY A 132 13.12 -17.51 -17.14
CA GLY A 132 14.11 -17.90 -18.16
C GLY A 132 15.47 -17.23 -18.03
N LEU A 133 15.55 -16.11 -17.31
CA LEU A 133 16.79 -15.41 -16.96
C LEU A 133 17.26 -15.69 -15.53
N GLY A 134 16.61 -16.62 -14.81
CA GLY A 134 16.90 -16.92 -13.40
C GLY A 134 16.45 -15.82 -12.43
N ILE A 135 15.56 -14.93 -12.85
CA ILE A 135 15.01 -13.83 -12.04
C ILE A 135 13.67 -14.29 -11.44
N ASN A 136 13.58 -14.27 -10.12
CA ASN A 136 12.31 -14.55 -9.44
C ASN A 136 11.36 -13.35 -9.54
N THR A 137 10.05 -13.62 -9.44
CA THR A 137 9.03 -12.57 -9.44
C THR A 137 8.11 -12.70 -8.24
N TRP A 138 7.68 -11.55 -7.74
CA TRP A 138 6.64 -11.40 -6.73
C TRP A 138 5.52 -10.51 -7.28
N ILE A 139 4.26 -10.84 -7.00
CA ILE A 139 3.10 -9.98 -7.26
C ILE A 139 2.41 -9.74 -5.93
N ALA A 140 2.02 -8.50 -5.65
CA ALA A 140 1.25 -8.19 -4.45
C ALA A 140 0.00 -9.07 -4.36
N PRO A 141 -0.21 -9.85 -3.29
CA PRO A 141 -1.38 -10.74 -3.15
C PRO A 141 -2.70 -9.99 -3.30
N ALA A 142 -2.73 -8.74 -2.93
CA ALA A 142 -3.90 -7.88 -3.08
C ALA A 142 -4.33 -7.65 -4.54
N ASP A 143 -3.47 -7.91 -5.52
CA ASP A 143 -3.78 -7.75 -6.94
C ASP A 143 -4.07 -9.08 -7.67
N CYS A 144 -3.95 -10.21 -6.99
CA CYS A 144 -4.30 -11.52 -7.59
C CYS A 144 -5.34 -12.29 -6.79
N VAL A 145 -5.35 -12.17 -5.45
CA VAL A 145 -6.27 -12.96 -4.62
C VAL A 145 -7.68 -12.37 -4.65
N GLY A 146 -8.61 -13.15 -5.19
CA GLY A 146 -10.02 -12.75 -5.29
C GLY A 146 -10.26 -11.58 -6.24
N LYS A 147 -9.30 -11.25 -7.12
CA LYS A 147 -9.41 -10.27 -8.18
C LYS A 147 -9.49 -10.95 -9.53
N SER A 148 -10.36 -10.48 -10.41
CA SER A 148 -10.50 -10.98 -11.77
C SER A 148 -10.63 -9.81 -12.74
N LEU A 149 -10.01 -9.97 -13.91
CA LEU A 149 -10.21 -9.09 -15.06
C LEU A 149 -11.26 -9.77 -15.94
N THR A 150 -12.45 -9.19 -16.02
CA THR A 150 -13.52 -9.66 -16.91
C THR A 150 -13.62 -8.75 -18.13
N ALA A 151 -14.12 -9.29 -19.24
CA ALA A 151 -14.30 -8.54 -20.48
C ALA A 151 -15.24 -7.30 -20.33
N GLY A 152 -16.03 -7.23 -19.27
CA GLY A 152 -16.91 -6.12 -18.95
C GLY A 152 -16.33 -5.15 -17.92
N SER A 153 -15.17 -5.43 -17.35
CA SER A 153 -14.52 -4.51 -16.40
C SER A 153 -13.70 -3.44 -17.14
N ASN A 154 -13.54 -2.29 -16.51
CA ASN A 154 -12.83 -1.13 -17.08
C ASN A 154 -11.29 -1.22 -17.03
N GLY A 155 -10.73 -2.43 -17.00
CA GLY A 155 -9.29 -2.68 -16.89
C GLY A 155 -8.78 -2.76 -15.44
N ASP A 156 -9.45 -2.14 -14.47
CA ASP A 156 -9.11 -2.28 -13.05
C ASP A 156 -9.63 -3.59 -12.46
N GLY A 157 -10.60 -4.23 -13.14
CA GLY A 157 -11.15 -5.51 -12.75
C GLY A 157 -12.25 -5.42 -11.69
N GLY A 158 -12.68 -6.61 -11.27
CA GLY A 158 -13.64 -6.81 -10.18
C GLY A 158 -13.08 -7.78 -9.13
N ARG A 159 -13.83 -7.96 -8.05
CA ARG A 159 -13.45 -8.87 -6.98
C ARG A 159 -14.55 -9.86 -6.66
N ASP A 160 -14.22 -11.13 -6.73
CA ASP A 160 -15.08 -12.23 -6.26
C ASP A 160 -15.09 -12.31 -4.73
N LYS A 161 -13.98 -11.89 -4.11
CA LYS A 161 -13.85 -11.76 -2.66
C LYS A 161 -13.47 -10.32 -2.33
N PRO A 162 -14.20 -9.66 -1.42
CA PRO A 162 -13.87 -8.31 -1.01
C PRO A 162 -12.44 -8.22 -0.47
N PHE A 163 -11.74 -7.14 -0.84
CA PHE A 163 -10.44 -6.81 -0.29
C PHE A 163 -10.52 -6.66 1.23
N THR A 164 -9.51 -7.19 1.92
CA THR A 164 -9.22 -6.91 3.32
C THR A 164 -7.75 -6.59 3.49
N LEU A 165 -7.41 -5.82 4.51
CA LEU A 165 -6.02 -5.48 4.81
C LEU A 165 -5.18 -6.72 5.21
N ASP A 166 -5.82 -7.86 5.47
CA ASP A 166 -5.11 -9.12 5.74
C ASP A 166 -4.24 -9.55 4.56
N LEU A 167 -4.59 -9.20 3.32
CA LEU A 167 -3.74 -9.46 2.16
C LEU A 167 -2.41 -8.69 2.25
N ILE A 168 -2.43 -7.47 2.75
CA ILE A 168 -1.22 -6.67 3.01
C ILE A 168 -0.41 -7.27 4.18
N TYR A 169 -1.09 -7.73 5.25
CA TYR A 169 -0.38 -8.41 6.36
C TYR A 169 0.25 -9.74 5.93
N GLN A 170 -0.41 -10.50 5.05
CA GLN A 170 0.15 -11.72 4.46
C GLN A 170 1.39 -11.40 3.62
N GLU A 171 1.34 -10.34 2.84
CA GLU A 171 2.48 -9.86 2.05
C GLU A 171 3.65 -9.45 2.93
N ILE A 172 3.42 -8.66 3.99
CA ILE A 172 4.43 -8.27 4.97
C ILE A 172 5.10 -9.51 5.58
N ASP A 173 4.30 -10.51 5.99
CA ASP A 173 4.82 -11.76 6.58
C ASP A 173 5.64 -12.57 5.57
N ALA A 174 5.14 -12.72 4.34
CA ALA A 174 5.80 -13.47 3.28
C ALA A 174 7.15 -12.83 2.89
N LEU A 175 7.17 -11.53 2.62
CA LEU A 175 8.40 -10.80 2.32
C LEU A 175 9.35 -10.78 3.53
N GLY A 176 8.81 -10.68 4.75
CA GLY A 176 9.59 -10.82 5.97
C GLY A 176 10.34 -12.15 6.06
N LYS A 177 9.71 -13.24 5.65
CA LYS A 177 10.33 -14.58 5.57
C LYS A 177 11.33 -14.68 4.43
N ILE A 178 10.95 -14.22 3.22
CA ILE A 178 11.82 -14.23 2.02
C ILE A 178 13.13 -13.47 2.27
N PHE A 179 13.06 -12.32 2.93
CA PHE A 179 14.23 -11.50 3.23
C PHE A 179 14.91 -11.83 4.57
N GLY A 180 14.39 -12.78 5.35
CA GLY A 180 14.94 -13.13 6.66
C GLY A 180 14.80 -12.02 7.71
N VAL A 181 13.78 -11.16 7.58
CA VAL A 181 13.52 -10.02 8.47
C VAL A 181 12.18 -10.14 9.21
N THR A 182 11.85 -11.35 9.63
CA THR A 182 10.56 -11.73 10.22
C THR A 182 10.16 -10.86 11.43
N ASP A 183 11.14 -10.47 12.27
CA ASP A 183 10.84 -9.64 13.44
C ASP A 183 10.44 -8.21 13.04
N ARG A 184 11.10 -7.64 12.02
CA ARG A 184 10.71 -6.34 11.46
C ARG A 184 9.33 -6.39 10.80
N ALA A 185 9.05 -7.46 10.07
CA ALA A 185 7.75 -7.70 9.45
C ALA A 185 6.63 -7.80 10.51
N ARG A 186 6.87 -8.55 11.59
CA ARG A 186 5.92 -8.68 12.70
C ARG A 186 5.67 -7.34 13.40
N ALA A 187 6.73 -6.57 13.65
CA ALA A 187 6.63 -5.25 14.27
C ALA A 187 5.85 -4.26 13.38
N LEU A 188 6.12 -4.25 12.07
CA LEU A 188 5.38 -3.43 11.10
C LEU A 188 3.89 -3.80 11.10
N ALA A 189 3.56 -5.08 10.95
CA ALA A 189 2.17 -5.54 10.95
C ALA A 189 1.44 -5.19 12.26
N ALA A 190 2.09 -5.31 13.41
CA ALA A 190 1.52 -4.93 14.71
C ALA A 190 1.24 -3.43 14.78
N THR A 191 2.17 -2.60 14.33
CA THR A 191 2.02 -1.14 14.27
C THR A 191 0.81 -0.76 13.40
N LEU A 192 0.70 -1.33 12.20
CA LEU A 192 -0.41 -1.04 11.29
C LEU A 192 -1.77 -1.47 11.88
N ARG A 193 -1.84 -2.66 12.52
CA ARG A 193 -3.07 -3.11 13.19
C ARG A 193 -3.50 -2.16 14.30
N ASN A 194 -2.55 -1.68 15.12
CA ASN A 194 -2.85 -0.74 16.20
C ASN A 194 -3.38 0.60 15.66
N ARG A 195 -2.79 1.10 14.58
CA ARG A 195 -3.26 2.33 13.90
C ARG A 195 -4.69 2.17 13.38
N VAL A 196 -5.00 1.06 12.72
CA VAL A 196 -6.36 0.75 12.25
C VAL A 196 -7.34 0.68 13.42
N ALA A 197 -7.00 -0.02 14.50
CA ALA A 197 -7.86 -0.14 15.67
C ALA A 197 -8.15 1.22 16.32
N GLN A 198 -7.16 2.10 16.40
CA GLN A 198 -7.34 3.46 16.92
C GLN A 198 -8.25 4.30 16.02
N ALA A 199 -8.07 4.24 14.70
CA ALA A 199 -8.91 4.95 13.75
C ALA A 199 -10.37 4.44 13.78
N GLN A 200 -10.57 3.11 13.92
CA GLN A 200 -11.90 2.53 14.12
C GLN A 200 -12.57 3.06 15.39
N HIS A 201 -11.82 3.18 16.49
CA HIS A 201 -12.35 3.75 17.73
C HIS A 201 -12.77 5.20 17.54
N THR A 202 -11.92 6.03 16.93
CA THR A 202 -12.19 7.43 16.63
C THR A 202 -13.46 7.60 15.77
N ALA A 203 -13.60 6.82 14.70
CA ALA A 203 -14.78 6.89 13.84
C ALA A 203 -16.05 6.43 14.58
N ARG A 204 -15.96 5.34 15.34
CA ARG A 204 -17.10 4.81 16.11
C ARG A 204 -17.60 5.82 17.13
N ASP A 205 -16.70 6.50 17.83
CA ASP A 205 -17.07 7.51 18.81
C ASP A 205 -17.75 8.71 18.16
N ALA A 206 -17.25 9.15 17.01
CA ALA A 206 -17.84 10.24 16.24
C ALA A 206 -19.24 9.90 15.69
N LEU A 207 -19.47 8.64 15.31
CA LEU A 207 -20.73 8.19 14.71
C LEU A 207 -21.79 7.72 15.70
N LYS A 208 -21.49 7.62 17.02
CA LYS A 208 -22.42 7.12 18.07
C LYS A 208 -23.78 7.80 18.11
N HIS A 209 -23.85 9.06 17.72
CA HIS A 209 -25.05 9.88 17.78
C HIS A 209 -25.72 10.11 16.43
N ASN A 210 -25.14 9.60 15.34
CA ASN A 210 -25.69 9.75 14.00
C ASN A 210 -25.80 8.36 13.37
N ALA A 211 -26.98 8.06 12.82
CA ALA A 211 -27.20 6.85 12.03
C ALA A 211 -26.13 6.67 10.94
N GLN A 212 -25.92 5.44 10.52
CA GLN A 212 -24.96 4.98 9.52
C GLN A 212 -24.67 6.03 8.44
N GLY A 213 -23.41 6.50 8.37
CA GLY A 213 -23.01 7.45 7.34
C GLY A 213 -22.81 6.77 5.99
N ASN A 214 -23.44 7.32 4.96
CA ASN A 214 -23.23 6.91 3.57
C ASN A 214 -22.03 7.64 2.99
N VAL A 215 -21.17 6.93 2.23
CA VAL A 215 -19.97 7.50 1.62
C VAL A 215 -19.85 7.10 0.16
N VAL A 216 -19.32 8.01 -0.66
CA VAL A 216 -18.82 7.73 -2.00
C VAL A 216 -17.34 8.12 -2.09
N PHE A 217 -16.55 7.35 -2.84
CA PHE A 217 -15.14 7.63 -3.08
C PHE A 217 -14.96 7.98 -4.57
N TRP A 218 -14.62 9.22 -4.85
CA TRP A 218 -14.36 9.69 -6.21
C TRP A 218 -12.87 9.67 -6.52
N PHE A 219 -12.46 8.79 -7.43
CA PHE A 219 -11.07 8.67 -7.86
C PHE A 219 -10.72 9.71 -8.92
N SER A 220 -11.33 9.63 -10.09
CA SER A 220 -11.11 10.54 -11.23
C SER A 220 -12.28 10.48 -12.21
N SER A 221 -12.16 11.18 -13.31
CA SER A 221 -12.99 11.11 -14.52
C SER A 221 -12.30 11.79 -15.70
N THR A 222 -12.61 11.39 -16.91
CA THR A 222 -12.05 12.01 -18.11
C THR A 222 -12.44 13.49 -18.25
N ARG A 223 -13.63 13.85 -17.75
CA ARG A 223 -14.16 15.21 -17.66
C ARG A 223 -14.85 15.39 -16.32
N LEU A 224 -14.84 16.60 -15.77
CA LEU A 224 -15.47 16.89 -14.47
C LEU A 224 -16.97 16.57 -14.45
N ASN A 225 -17.68 16.95 -15.51
CA ASN A 225 -19.11 16.68 -15.67
C ASN A 225 -19.43 15.36 -16.36
N GLY A 226 -18.45 14.52 -16.64
CA GLY A 226 -18.65 13.14 -17.11
C GLY A 226 -18.90 12.19 -15.94
N ASP A 227 -19.22 10.94 -16.24
CA ASP A 227 -19.41 9.91 -15.24
C ASP A 227 -18.09 9.67 -14.48
N PRO A 228 -18.06 9.93 -13.16
CA PRO A 228 -16.87 9.73 -12.38
C PRO A 228 -16.56 8.24 -12.17
N TRP A 229 -15.26 7.92 -12.14
CA TRP A 229 -14.80 6.64 -11.61
C TRP A 229 -14.87 6.70 -10.10
N VAL A 230 -15.81 5.95 -9.54
CA VAL A 230 -16.05 5.86 -8.10
C VAL A 230 -15.80 4.45 -7.61
N ALA A 231 -15.40 4.31 -6.37
CA ALA A 231 -15.07 3.00 -5.84
C ALA A 231 -16.31 2.11 -5.65
N GLY A 232 -16.23 0.88 -6.13
CA GLY A 232 -17.14 -0.18 -5.76
C GLY A 232 -16.94 -0.65 -4.30
N SER A 233 -17.84 -1.51 -3.83
CA SER A 233 -17.83 -1.97 -2.43
C SER A 233 -16.82 -3.09 -2.15
N ALA A 234 -16.25 -3.71 -3.17
CA ALA A 234 -15.35 -4.87 -3.02
C ALA A 234 -13.86 -4.51 -2.93
N GLY A 235 -13.44 -3.34 -3.43
CA GLY A 235 -12.05 -2.87 -3.40
C GLY A 235 -11.60 -2.30 -2.06
N ALA A 236 -10.40 -1.70 -2.04
CA ALA A 236 -9.82 -1.10 -0.84
C ALA A 236 -10.69 0.02 -0.23
N PRO A 237 -11.32 0.94 -1.00
CA PRO A 237 -12.23 1.92 -0.40
C PRO A 237 -13.46 1.29 0.24
N GLY A 238 -13.97 0.18 -0.29
CA GLY A 238 -15.06 -0.58 0.34
C GLY A 238 -14.64 -1.16 1.70
N TRP A 239 -13.40 -1.64 1.81
CA TRP A 239 -12.82 -2.06 3.08
C TRP A 239 -12.66 -0.88 4.05
N ILE A 240 -12.16 0.28 3.58
CA ILE A 240 -12.05 1.51 4.38
C ILE A 240 -13.41 1.91 4.95
N ALA A 241 -14.45 1.95 4.11
CA ALA A 241 -15.80 2.28 4.54
C ALA A 241 -16.27 1.32 5.65
N ARG A 242 -16.22 0.01 5.41
CA ARG A 242 -16.63 -1.00 6.43
C ARG A 242 -15.84 -0.88 7.73
N THR A 243 -14.54 -0.65 7.63
CA THR A 243 -13.63 -0.49 8.78
C THR A 243 -14.03 0.70 9.65
N LEU A 244 -14.52 1.77 9.05
CA LEU A 244 -14.94 3.00 9.74
C LEU A 244 -16.44 3.00 10.11
N GLY A 245 -17.19 1.91 9.85
CA GLY A 245 -18.63 1.85 10.11
C GLY A 245 -19.47 2.68 9.13
N LEU A 246 -18.93 2.95 7.93
CA LEU A 246 -19.62 3.64 6.84
C LEU A 246 -20.17 2.64 5.83
N THR A 247 -21.18 3.07 5.07
CA THR A 247 -21.73 2.34 3.94
C THR A 247 -21.31 3.00 2.63
N ASN A 248 -20.50 2.31 1.80
CA ASN A 248 -20.26 2.78 0.43
C ASN A 248 -21.55 2.62 -0.38
N ILE A 249 -22.02 3.72 -0.98
CA ILE A 249 -23.28 3.74 -1.74
C ILE A 249 -23.19 3.04 -3.10
N ILE A 250 -21.99 2.67 -3.55
CA ILE A 250 -21.76 2.00 -4.85
C ILE A 250 -21.60 0.50 -4.60
N HIS A 251 -22.71 -0.23 -4.73
CA HIS A 251 -22.76 -1.67 -4.46
C HIS A 251 -22.45 -2.48 -5.73
N THR A 252 -21.17 -2.64 -6.05
CA THR A 252 -20.71 -3.48 -7.16
C THR A 252 -19.39 -4.16 -6.80
N ALA A 253 -19.11 -5.28 -7.49
CA ALA A 253 -17.85 -5.99 -7.39
C ALA A 253 -16.72 -5.31 -8.20
N GLU A 254 -17.05 -4.45 -9.17
CA GLU A 254 -16.03 -3.65 -9.89
C GLU A 254 -15.29 -2.73 -8.92
N GLU A 255 -13.98 -2.59 -9.13
CA GLU A 255 -13.17 -1.73 -8.26
C GLU A 255 -13.45 -0.25 -8.50
N TRP A 256 -13.54 0.16 -9.77
CA TRP A 256 -13.69 1.57 -10.17
C TRP A 256 -14.74 1.74 -11.29
N PRO A 257 -16.02 1.44 -11.06
CA PRO A 257 -17.07 1.66 -12.05
C PRO A 257 -17.24 3.14 -12.37
N ALA A 258 -17.65 3.45 -13.60
CA ALA A 258 -18.16 4.76 -13.97
C ALA A 258 -19.64 4.84 -13.58
N VAL A 259 -20.03 5.86 -12.80
CA VAL A 259 -21.40 6.05 -12.28
C VAL A 259 -21.81 7.50 -12.44
N SER A 260 -22.97 7.78 -13.03
CA SER A 260 -23.41 9.16 -13.26
C SER A 260 -23.65 9.97 -11.98
N TRP A 261 -23.38 11.28 -12.05
CA TRP A 261 -23.60 12.19 -10.92
C TRP A 261 -25.04 12.21 -10.44
N GLU A 262 -26.03 12.06 -11.33
CA GLU A 262 -27.43 11.97 -10.98
C GLU A 262 -27.73 10.71 -10.15
N THR A 263 -27.08 9.61 -10.46
CA THR A 263 -27.21 8.36 -9.67
C THR A 263 -26.58 8.53 -8.29
N ILE A 264 -25.43 9.16 -8.18
CA ILE A 264 -24.76 9.46 -6.92
C ILE A 264 -25.63 10.43 -6.09
N ALA A 265 -26.13 11.50 -6.70
CA ALA A 265 -26.98 12.48 -6.03
C ALA A 265 -28.31 11.90 -5.52
N ARG A 266 -28.94 11.00 -6.29
CA ARG A 266 -30.14 10.30 -5.81
C ARG A 266 -29.89 9.43 -4.57
N ARG A 267 -28.67 8.90 -4.40
CA ARG A 267 -28.27 8.12 -3.22
C ARG A 267 -27.82 8.98 -2.06
N ASP A 268 -27.64 10.27 -2.30
CA ASP A 268 -27.35 11.36 -1.37
C ASP A 268 -26.34 10.99 -0.28
N PRO A 269 -25.03 10.90 -0.61
CA PRO A 269 -24.02 10.53 0.36
C PRO A 269 -23.87 11.57 1.48
N ASP A 270 -23.62 11.09 2.71
CA ASP A 270 -23.29 11.95 3.86
C ASP A 270 -21.86 12.49 3.80
N TYR A 271 -20.97 11.73 3.13
CA TYR A 271 -19.56 12.04 2.95
C TYR A 271 -19.11 11.75 1.52
N ILE A 272 -18.26 12.62 0.98
CA ILE A 272 -17.58 12.40 -0.28
C ILE A 272 -16.08 12.35 0.02
N VAL A 273 -15.44 11.23 -0.29
CA VAL A 273 -13.97 11.11 -0.26
C VAL A 273 -13.44 11.34 -1.66
N VAL A 274 -12.55 12.33 -1.80
CA VAL A 274 -12.00 12.77 -3.08
C VAL A 274 -10.52 12.42 -3.14
N ALA A 275 -10.11 11.70 -4.18
CA ALA A 275 -8.71 11.40 -4.43
C ALA A 275 -7.97 12.65 -4.92
N SER A 276 -6.80 12.95 -4.32
CA SER A 276 -5.85 13.95 -4.82
C SER A 276 -4.68 13.26 -5.54
N MET A 277 -4.26 13.82 -6.66
CA MET A 277 -3.18 13.25 -7.48
C MET A 277 -2.09 14.29 -7.73
N ALA A 278 -0.82 13.91 -7.56
CA ALA A 278 0.32 14.72 -7.94
C ALA A 278 0.54 14.70 -9.47
N ARG A 279 0.33 13.52 -10.07
CA ARG A 279 0.35 13.34 -11.53
C ARG A 279 -1.08 13.47 -12.05
N ARG A 280 -1.27 14.30 -13.08
CA ARG A 280 -2.58 14.65 -13.61
C ARG A 280 -2.64 14.28 -15.08
N LEU A 281 -3.54 13.35 -15.44
CA LEU A 281 -3.84 12.98 -16.83
C LEU A 281 -5.12 13.66 -17.31
N TYR A 282 -6.07 13.86 -16.40
CA TYR A 282 -7.38 14.42 -16.67
C TYR A 282 -7.64 15.66 -15.82
N PRO A 283 -8.55 16.57 -16.24
CA PRO A 283 -8.99 17.69 -15.40
C PRO A 283 -9.48 17.25 -14.02
N ALA A 284 -10.14 16.10 -13.95
CA ALA A 284 -10.64 15.54 -12.70
C ALA A 284 -9.55 14.86 -11.82
N ASP A 285 -8.28 14.90 -12.19
CA ASP A 285 -7.17 14.54 -11.31
C ASP A 285 -6.76 15.73 -10.42
N ASP A 286 -7.13 16.94 -10.83
CA ASP A 286 -6.92 18.13 -10.02
C ASP A 286 -7.96 18.25 -8.91
N VAL A 287 -7.50 18.17 -7.67
CA VAL A 287 -8.39 18.21 -6.49
C VAL A 287 -9.14 19.53 -6.38
N GLU A 288 -8.51 20.66 -6.73
CA GLU A 288 -9.18 21.97 -6.67
C GLU A 288 -10.30 22.07 -7.68
N GLN A 289 -10.10 21.54 -8.90
CA GLN A 289 -11.16 21.46 -9.90
C GLN A 289 -12.30 20.53 -9.47
N LYS A 290 -11.99 19.39 -8.85
CA LYS A 290 -13.02 18.52 -8.24
C LYS A 290 -13.85 19.26 -7.21
N LEU A 291 -13.20 19.96 -6.28
CA LEU A 291 -13.88 20.69 -5.21
C LEU A 291 -14.73 21.84 -5.76
N ALA A 292 -14.23 22.57 -6.75
CA ALA A 292 -14.97 23.62 -7.42
C ALA A 292 -16.20 23.07 -8.15
N PHE A 293 -16.04 21.98 -8.89
CA PHE A 293 -17.12 21.28 -9.58
C PHE A 293 -18.22 20.84 -8.60
N LEU A 294 -17.88 20.13 -7.54
CA LEU A 294 -18.86 19.66 -6.54
C LEU A 294 -19.72 20.82 -5.99
N ARG A 295 -19.14 22.01 -5.82
CA ARG A 295 -19.83 23.18 -5.24
C ARG A 295 -20.63 23.99 -6.26
N SER A 296 -20.31 23.90 -7.54
CA SER A 296 -20.93 24.75 -8.58
C SER A 296 -21.93 24.03 -9.49
N ASP A 297 -21.75 22.72 -9.69
CA ASP A 297 -22.61 21.94 -10.57
C ASP A 297 -24.04 21.82 -9.98
N PRO A 298 -25.10 22.01 -10.81
CA PRO A 298 -26.49 22.02 -10.32
C PRO A 298 -26.94 20.74 -9.63
N VAL A 299 -26.36 19.57 -9.99
CA VAL A 299 -26.71 18.27 -9.43
C VAL A 299 -25.90 18.02 -8.15
N THR A 300 -24.59 18.16 -8.23
CA THR A 300 -23.70 17.77 -7.12
C THR A 300 -23.79 18.70 -5.91
N ARG A 301 -24.00 20.02 -6.12
CA ARG A 301 -24.15 20.99 -5.03
C ARG A 301 -25.37 20.72 -4.12
N GLU A 302 -26.34 19.96 -4.62
CA GLU A 302 -27.56 19.63 -3.84
C GLU A 302 -27.35 18.44 -2.90
N MET A 303 -26.28 17.64 -3.05
CA MET A 303 -25.98 16.53 -2.17
C MET A 303 -25.70 16.98 -0.73
N THR A 304 -26.16 16.20 0.23
CA THR A 304 -25.98 16.44 1.69
C THR A 304 -24.52 16.65 2.05
N ALA A 305 -23.60 15.84 1.51
CA ALA A 305 -22.18 15.97 1.76
C ALA A 305 -21.62 17.33 1.31
N VAL A 306 -22.08 17.87 0.18
CA VAL A 306 -21.62 19.16 -0.36
C VAL A 306 -22.20 20.30 0.45
N LYS A 307 -23.52 20.30 0.71
CA LYS A 307 -24.21 21.32 1.53
C LYS A 307 -23.62 21.44 2.94
N ARG A 308 -23.21 20.31 3.53
CA ARG A 308 -22.62 20.27 4.88
C ARG A 308 -21.10 20.36 4.88
N ASN A 309 -20.48 20.60 3.71
CA ASN A 309 -19.02 20.63 3.51
C ASN A 309 -18.30 19.39 4.08
N ARG A 310 -18.93 18.21 3.97
CA ARG A 310 -18.39 16.91 4.42
C ARG A 310 -17.63 16.22 3.30
N ILE A 311 -16.68 16.96 2.72
CA ILE A 311 -15.78 16.49 1.67
C ILE A 311 -14.41 16.22 2.29
N ILE A 312 -13.88 15.02 2.07
CA ILE A 312 -12.61 14.56 2.64
C ILE A 312 -11.63 14.30 1.49
N VAL A 313 -10.49 14.96 1.51
CA VAL A 313 -9.44 14.75 0.50
C VAL A 313 -8.41 13.79 1.05
N VAL A 314 -8.08 12.75 0.26
CA VAL A 314 -7.00 11.80 0.55
C VAL A 314 -6.12 11.58 -0.69
N PRO A 315 -4.84 11.21 -0.54
CA PRO A 315 -4.02 10.83 -1.68
C PRO A 315 -4.63 9.64 -2.43
N ALA A 316 -4.65 9.67 -3.76
CA ALA A 316 -5.20 8.58 -4.60
C ALA A 316 -4.57 7.23 -4.28
N MET A 317 -3.27 7.21 -4.00
CA MET A 317 -2.56 5.98 -3.62
C MET A 317 -3.09 5.32 -2.34
N SER A 318 -3.73 6.09 -1.46
CA SER A 318 -4.35 5.57 -0.23
C SER A 318 -5.67 4.82 -0.49
N LEU A 319 -6.18 4.90 -1.71
CA LEU A 319 -7.42 4.25 -2.15
C LEU A 319 -7.18 2.97 -2.98
N ASN A 320 -5.94 2.71 -3.39
CA ASN A 320 -5.53 1.43 -3.99
C ASN A 320 -4.96 0.50 -2.91
N PRO A 321 -5.05 -0.84 -3.08
CA PRO A 321 -4.49 -1.79 -2.14
C PRO A 321 -3.01 -1.50 -1.85
N SER A 322 -2.70 -1.11 -0.62
CA SER A 322 -1.35 -0.72 -0.20
C SER A 322 -1.25 -0.51 1.31
N LEU A 323 -0.04 -0.33 1.83
CA LEU A 323 0.20 0.13 3.21
C LEU A 323 -0.56 1.43 3.52
N ARG A 324 -0.73 2.29 2.52
CA ARG A 324 -1.38 3.61 2.68
C ARG A 324 -2.89 3.53 2.93
N ASN A 325 -3.51 2.35 2.82
CA ASN A 325 -4.90 2.19 3.26
C ASN A 325 -5.06 2.51 4.74
N VAL A 326 -4.02 2.27 5.55
CA VAL A 326 -4.00 2.65 6.97
C VAL A 326 -4.01 4.18 7.13
N ASP A 327 -3.24 4.90 6.31
CA ASP A 327 -3.22 6.36 6.31
C ASP A 327 -4.60 6.93 5.93
N ALA A 328 -5.27 6.32 4.94
CA ALA A 328 -6.63 6.72 4.56
C ALA A 328 -7.64 6.50 5.71
N VAL A 329 -7.59 5.34 6.37
CA VAL A 329 -8.48 5.04 7.51
C VAL A 329 -8.29 6.06 8.62
N GLU A 330 -7.04 6.42 8.96
CA GLU A 330 -6.75 7.46 9.96
C GLU A 330 -7.25 8.84 9.53
N ALA A 331 -6.89 9.28 8.32
CA ALA A 331 -7.28 10.60 7.83
C ALA A 331 -8.81 10.77 7.76
N ILE A 332 -9.52 9.76 7.24
CA ILE A 332 -10.98 9.79 7.13
C ILE A 332 -11.62 9.78 8.53
N SER A 333 -11.16 8.93 9.46
CA SER A 333 -11.71 8.88 10.82
C SER A 333 -11.56 10.20 11.56
N GLN A 334 -10.40 10.86 11.46
CA GLN A 334 -10.14 12.18 12.05
C GLN A 334 -11.03 13.25 11.45
N ARG A 335 -11.26 13.25 10.12
CA ARG A 335 -12.14 14.21 9.45
C ARG A 335 -13.60 14.00 9.84
N ILE A 336 -14.05 12.76 9.94
CA ILE A 336 -15.40 12.45 10.46
C ILE A 336 -15.54 12.99 11.88
N ALA A 337 -14.59 12.72 12.76
CA ALA A 337 -14.63 13.25 14.13
C ALA A 337 -14.71 14.79 14.14
N ALA A 338 -13.91 15.47 13.34
CA ALA A 338 -13.92 16.94 13.25
C ALA A 338 -15.26 17.51 12.76
N PHE A 339 -15.99 16.81 11.88
CA PHE A 339 -17.33 17.24 11.44
C PHE A 339 -18.39 17.15 12.53
N HIS A 340 -18.17 16.33 13.56
CA HIS A 340 -19.11 16.12 14.67
C HIS A 340 -18.73 16.86 15.95
N THR A 341 -17.50 17.36 16.09
CA THR A 341 -17.08 18.17 17.24
C THR A 341 -17.26 19.67 17.04
N GLY A 342 -17.54 20.13 15.83
CA GLY A 342 -17.72 21.55 15.47
C GLY A 342 -19.21 21.97 15.29
N SER A 343 -20.16 21.15 15.72
CA SER A 343 -21.61 21.42 15.65
C SER A 343 -22.20 21.72 17.00
#